data_467d7a60f086e51342da84b4e8ea16b0
#
_entry.id   467d7a60f086e51342da84b4e8ea16b0
#
_cell.length_a   1.000
_cell.length_b   1.000
_cell.length_c   1.000
_cell.angle_alpha   90.00
_cell.angle_beta   90.00
_cell.angle_gamma   90.00
#
_symmetry.space_group_name_H-M   'P 1'
#
loop_
_entity.id
_entity.type
_entity.pdbx_description
1 polymer ?
#
loop_
_entity_poly.entity_id
_entity_poly.type
_entity_poly.pdbx_seq_one_letter_code
_entity_poly.pdbx_strand_id
1 'polypeptide(L)'
;MNLLVTGASGFIAQSFIKYSLKKDIKISAISRRKSKLSNKNLKWIVGKFNEIDLKKIGKFDILIHFASEGTKTNERNNLKKNFEVNVFNSKDLILNAIENDCKKFIIISSSSEFGIMNINANGVKRNDFKLPNDSYGLSKLIFNNIVCNYSKKYKCKFRIMRLFPVYGDGENQDRLYSTIKKCAKENRNLFLKNPSEIRDFSHIDFVVKNLFDALNFNKKKFKYHQSYHVSESNRLSILEFSRNLWKKFNCSGKIIYKNKNKKLTNHISNKNSNWSL
;
A
#
# COMPACT_ATOMS: atom_id res chain seq x y z
N MET A 1 -12.44 13.62 -14.27
CA MET A 1 -11.97 12.22 -14.05
C MET A 1 -12.72 11.67 -12.84
N ASN A 2 -13.30 10.49 -13.00
CA ASN A 2 -14.07 9.80 -11.98
C ASN A 2 -13.30 8.57 -11.51
N LEU A 3 -13.04 8.46 -10.22
CA LEU A 3 -12.33 7.32 -9.63
C LEU A 3 -13.29 6.44 -8.84
N LEU A 4 -13.12 5.12 -8.94
CA LEU A 4 -13.65 4.16 -7.99
C LEU A 4 -12.51 3.72 -7.07
N VAL A 5 -12.67 3.92 -5.76
CA VAL A 5 -11.65 3.60 -4.75
C VAL A 5 -12.20 2.58 -3.77
N THR A 6 -11.56 1.42 -3.66
CA THR A 6 -11.92 0.40 -2.66
C THR A 6 -10.97 0.42 -1.47
N GLY A 7 -11.42 -0.10 -0.32
CA GLY A 7 -10.62 0.01 0.91
C GLY A 7 -10.46 1.44 1.40
N ALA A 8 -11.42 2.30 1.04
CA ALA A 8 -11.36 3.75 1.16
C ALA A 8 -11.22 4.27 2.60
N SER A 9 -11.52 3.48 3.63
CA SER A 9 -11.30 3.84 5.05
C SER A 9 -9.89 3.50 5.56
N GLY A 10 -9.03 2.87 4.74
CA GLY A 10 -7.67 2.54 5.11
C GLY A 10 -6.75 3.77 5.14
N PHE A 11 -5.65 3.70 5.90
CA PHE A 11 -4.68 4.78 6.10
C PHE A 11 -4.23 5.44 4.78
N ILE A 12 -3.70 4.64 3.85
CA ILE A 12 -3.15 5.14 2.58
C ILE A 12 -4.28 5.68 1.69
N ALA A 13 -5.40 4.95 1.62
CA ALA A 13 -6.56 5.37 0.83
C ALA A 13 -7.17 6.69 1.31
N GLN A 14 -7.30 6.90 2.63
CA GLN A 14 -7.78 8.15 3.21
C GLN A 14 -6.88 9.34 2.83
N SER A 15 -5.58 9.15 2.92
CA SER A 15 -4.61 10.18 2.55
C SER A 15 -4.65 10.48 1.05
N PHE A 16 -4.74 9.43 0.21
CA PHE A 16 -4.91 9.57 -1.23
C PHE A 16 -6.21 10.30 -1.60
N ILE A 17 -7.33 9.93 -0.99
CA ILE A 17 -8.63 10.60 -1.22
C ILE A 17 -8.54 12.08 -0.85
N LYS A 18 -8.01 12.41 0.34
CA LYS A 18 -7.82 13.82 0.77
C LYS A 18 -6.99 14.63 -0.22
N TYR A 19 -5.90 14.04 -0.73
CA TYR A 19 -5.03 14.69 -1.71
C TYR A 19 -5.75 14.90 -3.05
N SER A 20 -6.44 13.87 -3.55
CA SER A 20 -7.13 13.89 -4.84
C SER A 20 -8.30 14.87 -4.86
N LEU A 21 -9.05 15.01 -3.76
CA LEU A 21 -10.14 15.97 -3.64
C LEU A 21 -9.67 17.43 -3.74
N LYS A 22 -8.42 17.74 -3.33
CA LYS A 22 -7.81 19.08 -3.54
C LYS A 22 -7.50 19.36 -5.01
N LYS A 23 -7.62 18.37 -5.89
CA LYS A 23 -7.38 18.45 -7.35
C LYS A 23 -8.66 18.24 -8.16
N ASP A 24 -9.81 18.49 -7.55
CA ASP A 24 -11.15 18.37 -8.18
C ASP A 24 -11.47 17.00 -8.81
N ILE A 25 -10.91 15.93 -8.26
CA ILE A 25 -11.21 14.57 -8.69
C ILE A 25 -12.52 14.10 -8.05
N LYS A 26 -13.44 13.57 -8.86
CA LYS A 26 -14.66 12.92 -8.35
C LYS A 26 -14.35 11.49 -7.92
N ILE A 27 -14.78 11.10 -6.72
CA ILE A 27 -14.45 9.81 -6.11
C ILE A 27 -15.69 9.11 -5.59
N SER A 28 -15.92 7.89 -6.06
CA SER A 28 -16.80 6.91 -5.43
C SER A 28 -15.97 6.00 -4.53
N ALA A 29 -16.17 6.10 -3.23
CA ALA A 29 -15.33 5.47 -2.21
C ALA A 29 -16.06 4.29 -1.54
N ILE A 30 -15.63 3.06 -1.83
CA ILE A 30 -16.19 1.84 -1.23
C ILE A 30 -15.44 1.48 0.03
N SER A 31 -16.18 1.28 1.12
CA SER A 31 -15.63 0.87 2.40
C SER A 31 -16.71 0.23 3.29
N ARG A 32 -16.30 -0.68 4.18
CA ARG A 32 -17.18 -1.29 5.19
C ARG A 32 -17.72 -0.27 6.21
N ARG A 33 -17.08 0.90 6.33
CA ARG A 33 -17.47 1.99 7.25
C ARG A 33 -17.30 3.33 6.55
N LYS A 34 -18.23 4.22 6.74
CA LYS A 34 -18.11 5.62 6.29
C LYS A 34 -17.05 6.34 7.14
N SER A 35 -16.17 7.11 6.51
CA SER A 35 -15.25 8.00 7.20
C SER A 35 -15.93 9.35 7.48
N LYS A 36 -15.36 10.14 8.40
CA LYS A 36 -15.77 11.53 8.66
C LYS A 36 -15.43 12.49 7.51
N LEU A 37 -14.64 12.04 6.55
CA LEU A 37 -14.27 12.87 5.39
C LEU A 37 -15.49 13.14 4.54
N SER A 38 -15.80 14.42 4.32
CA SER A 38 -16.89 14.91 3.47
C SER A 38 -16.38 15.92 2.46
N ASN A 39 -16.87 15.84 1.23
CA ASN A 39 -16.57 16.78 0.14
C ASN A 39 -17.63 16.62 -0.94
N LYS A 40 -17.91 17.69 -1.70
CA LYS A 40 -18.89 17.68 -2.83
C LYS A 40 -18.54 16.64 -3.92
N ASN A 41 -17.26 16.36 -4.10
CA ASN A 41 -16.75 15.41 -5.10
C ASN A 41 -16.54 13.99 -4.52
N LEU A 42 -17.00 13.69 -3.29
CA LEU A 42 -16.84 12.40 -2.62
C LEU A 42 -18.18 11.74 -2.31
N LYS A 43 -18.44 10.60 -2.96
CA LYS A 43 -19.58 9.74 -2.65
C LYS A 43 -19.11 8.50 -1.89
N TRP A 44 -19.59 8.30 -0.65
CA TRP A 44 -19.33 7.09 0.11
C TRP A 44 -20.34 6.00 -0.24
N ILE A 45 -19.82 4.78 -0.47
CA ILE A 45 -20.61 3.57 -0.71
C ILE A 45 -20.22 2.58 0.40
N VAL A 46 -21.15 2.34 1.31
CA VAL A 46 -20.92 1.47 2.47
C VAL A 46 -21.26 0.03 2.11
N GLY A 47 -20.30 -0.86 2.29
CA GLY A 47 -20.45 -2.29 2.01
C GLY A 47 -19.11 -2.99 1.77
N LYS A 48 -19.16 -4.30 1.60
CA LYS A 48 -17.99 -5.06 1.13
C LYS A 48 -17.87 -4.86 -0.38
N PHE A 49 -16.66 -4.60 -0.86
CA PHE A 49 -16.41 -4.23 -2.25
C PHE A 49 -16.81 -5.31 -3.28
N ASN A 50 -16.85 -6.57 -2.89
CA ASN A 50 -17.28 -7.69 -3.71
C ASN A 50 -18.80 -7.92 -3.73
N GLU A 51 -19.54 -7.25 -2.85
CA GLU A 51 -21.01 -7.32 -2.77
C GLU A 51 -21.70 -6.11 -3.41
N ILE A 52 -20.93 -5.10 -3.82
CA ILE A 52 -21.46 -3.87 -4.42
C ILE A 52 -21.72 -4.08 -5.91
N ASP A 53 -22.95 -3.78 -6.31
CA ASP A 53 -23.32 -3.71 -7.74
C ASP A 53 -22.70 -2.45 -8.36
N LEU A 54 -21.65 -2.64 -9.16
CA LEU A 54 -20.93 -1.52 -9.78
C LEU A 54 -21.77 -0.78 -10.84
N LYS A 55 -22.77 -1.42 -11.41
CA LYS A 55 -23.70 -0.77 -12.38
C LYS A 55 -24.45 0.39 -11.73
N LYS A 56 -24.78 0.27 -10.44
CA LYS A 56 -25.46 1.33 -9.67
C LYS A 56 -24.55 2.50 -9.28
N ILE A 57 -23.23 2.36 -9.44
CA ILE A 57 -22.27 3.43 -9.15
C ILE A 57 -22.22 4.43 -10.30
N GLY A 58 -22.44 3.96 -11.52
CA GLY A 58 -22.24 4.73 -12.75
C GLY A 58 -20.82 4.57 -13.30
N LYS A 59 -20.52 5.33 -14.36
CA LYS A 59 -19.21 5.23 -15.04
C LYS A 59 -18.07 5.83 -14.23
N PHE A 60 -16.96 5.14 -14.20
CA PHE A 60 -15.69 5.61 -13.62
C PHE A 60 -14.53 5.31 -14.58
N ASP A 61 -13.55 6.21 -14.61
CA ASP A 61 -12.43 6.16 -15.56
C ASP A 61 -11.33 5.18 -15.09
N ILE A 62 -11.12 5.11 -13.77
CA ILE A 62 -10.05 4.33 -13.15
C ILE A 62 -10.56 3.68 -11.86
N LEU A 63 -10.30 2.39 -11.68
CA LEU A 63 -10.44 1.70 -10.41
C LEU A 63 -9.09 1.67 -9.69
N ILE A 64 -9.07 2.15 -8.43
CA ILE A 64 -7.91 2.03 -7.55
C ILE A 64 -8.26 1.10 -6.41
N HIS A 65 -7.55 -0.03 -6.32
CA HIS A 65 -7.84 -1.08 -5.37
C HIS A 65 -6.86 -1.05 -4.19
N PHE A 66 -7.30 -0.41 -3.08
CA PHE A 66 -6.56 -0.41 -1.81
C PHE A 66 -7.02 -1.50 -0.84
N ALA A 67 -8.22 -2.05 -1.04
CA ALA A 67 -8.77 -3.05 -0.13
C ALA A 67 -7.80 -4.23 0.01
N SER A 68 -7.53 -4.62 1.24
CA SER A 68 -6.64 -5.73 1.55
C SER A 68 -6.86 -6.22 2.98
N GLU A 69 -6.67 -7.52 3.19
CA GLU A 69 -6.60 -8.16 4.50
C GLU A 69 -5.15 -8.57 4.78
N GLY A 70 -4.81 -8.84 6.06
CA GLY A 70 -3.46 -9.26 6.47
C GLY A 70 -2.44 -8.12 6.56
N THR A 71 -2.87 -6.87 6.61
CA THR A 71 -1.97 -5.71 6.74
C THR A 71 -1.40 -5.53 8.15
N LYS A 72 -2.06 -6.06 9.17
CA LYS A 72 -1.56 -6.09 10.55
C LYS A 72 -0.71 -7.33 10.79
N THR A 73 0.28 -7.21 11.69
CA THR A 73 1.26 -8.28 11.95
C THR A 73 0.61 -9.60 12.36
N ASN A 74 -0.40 -9.57 13.22
CA ASN A 74 -1.13 -10.76 13.69
C ASN A 74 -2.07 -11.39 12.66
N GLU A 75 -2.40 -10.69 11.58
CA GLU A 75 -3.30 -11.16 10.52
C GLU A 75 -2.54 -11.72 9.31
N ARG A 76 -1.20 -11.50 9.24
CA ARG A 76 -0.39 -11.81 8.05
C ARG A 76 -0.41 -13.28 7.62
N ASN A 77 -0.54 -14.20 8.59
CA ASN A 77 -0.54 -15.66 8.35
C ASN A 77 -1.94 -16.28 8.34
N ASN A 78 -3.00 -15.49 8.32
CA ASN A 78 -4.34 -16.02 8.12
C ASN A 78 -4.58 -16.34 6.63
N LEU A 79 -4.15 -17.53 6.21
CA LEU A 79 -4.20 -17.96 4.80
C LEU A 79 -5.61 -17.83 4.21
N LYS A 80 -6.61 -18.43 4.87
CA LYS A 80 -8.01 -18.44 4.41
C LYS A 80 -8.52 -17.03 4.14
N LYS A 81 -8.41 -16.15 5.13
CA LYS A 81 -8.93 -14.78 5.04
C LYS A 81 -8.16 -13.92 4.04
N ASN A 82 -6.83 -14.07 4.00
CA ASN A 82 -6.00 -13.33 3.05
C ASN A 82 -6.31 -13.74 1.60
N PHE A 83 -6.54 -15.03 1.33
CA PHE A 83 -6.89 -15.49 -0.01
C PHE A 83 -8.32 -15.12 -0.39
N GLU A 84 -9.27 -15.29 0.53
CA GLU A 84 -10.65 -14.89 0.30
C GLU A 84 -10.74 -13.42 -0.14
N VAL A 85 -10.14 -12.50 0.63
CA VAL A 85 -10.26 -11.06 0.38
C VAL A 85 -9.32 -10.60 -0.72
N ASN A 86 -8.01 -10.95 -0.64
CA ASN A 86 -7.00 -10.37 -1.53
C ASN A 86 -6.95 -11.05 -2.90
N VAL A 87 -7.47 -12.28 -3.03
CA VAL A 87 -7.43 -13.04 -4.28
C VAL A 87 -8.83 -13.17 -4.86
N PHE A 88 -9.71 -13.94 -4.20
CA PHE A 88 -10.99 -14.30 -4.79
C PHE A 88 -11.93 -13.11 -4.93
N ASN A 89 -12.22 -12.41 -3.83
CA ASN A 89 -13.11 -11.25 -3.87
C ASN A 89 -12.52 -10.11 -4.73
N SER A 90 -11.19 -9.92 -4.70
CA SER A 90 -10.52 -8.90 -5.53
C SER A 90 -10.58 -9.25 -7.01
N LYS A 91 -10.44 -10.54 -7.36
CA LYS A 91 -10.60 -11.04 -8.74
C LYS A 91 -12.01 -10.73 -9.25
N ASP A 92 -13.04 -11.02 -8.47
CA ASP A 92 -14.44 -10.82 -8.86
C ASP A 92 -14.75 -9.31 -9.01
N LEU A 93 -14.23 -8.46 -8.15
CA LEU A 93 -14.31 -7.01 -8.31
C LEU A 93 -13.72 -6.54 -9.65
N ILE A 94 -12.52 -7.03 -10.01
CA ILE A 94 -11.86 -6.63 -11.26
C ILE A 94 -12.69 -7.08 -12.49
N LEU A 95 -13.22 -8.30 -12.48
CA LEU A 95 -14.07 -8.79 -13.56
C LEU A 95 -15.34 -7.94 -13.69
N ASN A 96 -16.03 -7.68 -12.58
CA ASN A 96 -17.21 -6.83 -12.55
C ASN A 96 -16.91 -5.39 -13.06
N ALA A 97 -15.75 -4.84 -12.70
CA ALA A 97 -15.35 -3.52 -13.21
C ALA A 97 -15.05 -3.54 -14.73
N ILE A 98 -14.45 -4.63 -15.24
CA ILE A 98 -14.21 -4.80 -16.69
C ILE A 98 -15.55 -4.90 -17.45
N GLU A 99 -16.52 -5.63 -16.92
CA GLU A 99 -17.87 -5.75 -17.46
C GLU A 99 -18.63 -4.41 -17.45
N ASN A 100 -18.27 -3.50 -16.56
CA ASN A 100 -18.74 -2.11 -16.52
C ASN A 100 -17.84 -1.13 -17.30
N ASP A 101 -17.15 -1.60 -18.34
CA ASP A 101 -16.30 -0.82 -19.26
C ASP A 101 -15.09 -0.14 -18.64
N CYS A 102 -14.71 -0.46 -17.40
CA CYS A 102 -13.45 0.05 -16.85
C CYS A 102 -12.25 -0.59 -17.55
N LYS A 103 -11.35 0.22 -18.10
CA LYS A 103 -10.15 -0.23 -18.83
C LYS A 103 -8.84 0.14 -18.12
N LYS A 104 -8.88 0.87 -17.03
CA LYS A 104 -7.70 1.37 -16.32
C LYS A 104 -7.75 1.03 -14.84
N PHE A 105 -6.73 0.38 -14.35
CA PHE A 105 -6.68 -0.16 -12.99
C PHE A 105 -5.35 0.22 -12.32
N ILE A 106 -5.41 0.65 -11.06
CA ILE A 106 -4.26 0.79 -10.19
C ILE A 106 -4.43 -0.19 -9.02
N ILE A 107 -3.54 -1.17 -8.96
CA ILE A 107 -3.55 -2.20 -7.92
C ILE A 107 -2.48 -1.87 -6.88
N ILE A 108 -2.90 -1.70 -5.65
CA ILE A 108 -1.98 -1.47 -4.55
C ILE A 108 -1.46 -2.82 -4.06
N SER A 109 -0.17 -3.02 -4.23
CA SER A 109 0.53 -4.21 -3.81
C SER A 109 1.61 -3.92 -2.75
N SER A 110 2.46 -4.87 -2.45
CA SER A 110 3.39 -4.80 -1.32
C SER A 110 4.77 -5.35 -1.68
N SER A 111 5.81 -4.79 -1.10
CA SER A 111 7.15 -5.37 -1.08
C SER A 111 7.21 -6.75 -0.42
N SER A 112 6.18 -7.14 0.36
CA SER A 112 6.05 -8.48 0.97
C SER A 112 5.97 -9.61 -0.06
N GLU A 113 5.69 -9.31 -1.34
CA GLU A 113 5.79 -10.29 -2.43
C GLU A 113 7.20 -10.88 -2.56
N PHE A 114 8.23 -10.11 -2.22
CA PHE A 114 9.63 -10.57 -2.32
C PHE A 114 10.09 -11.42 -1.13
N GLY A 115 9.36 -11.36 -0.01
CA GLY A 115 9.75 -12.07 1.22
C GLY A 115 10.97 -11.48 1.90
N ILE A 116 11.65 -12.33 2.71
CA ILE A 116 12.92 -12.00 3.35
C ILE A 116 14.02 -12.43 2.39
N MET A 117 14.74 -11.48 1.83
CA MET A 117 15.86 -11.76 0.95
C MET A 117 17.15 -11.26 1.60
N ASN A 118 18.22 -12.06 1.50
CA ASN A 118 19.58 -11.56 1.70
C ASN A 118 19.92 -10.67 0.50
N ILE A 119 19.50 -9.41 0.59
CA ILE A 119 19.59 -8.50 -0.53
C ILE A 119 20.94 -7.78 -0.48
N ASN A 120 21.63 -7.79 -1.62
CA ASN A 120 22.77 -6.92 -1.85
C ASN A 120 22.39 -5.46 -1.59
N ALA A 121 23.36 -4.59 -1.33
CA ALA A 121 23.18 -3.16 -1.05
C ALA A 121 22.26 -2.42 -2.05
N ASN A 122 21.99 -3.02 -3.21
CA ASN A 122 21.21 -2.42 -4.30
C ASN A 122 19.68 -2.56 -4.16
N GLY A 123 19.17 -3.36 -3.23
CA GLY A 123 17.74 -3.62 -3.07
C GLY A 123 17.09 -4.46 -4.18
N VAL A 124 15.83 -4.84 -4.01
CA VAL A 124 15.07 -5.66 -4.98
C VAL A 124 14.67 -4.87 -6.23
N LYS A 125 14.86 -5.51 -7.39
CA LYS A 125 14.37 -5.02 -8.67
C LYS A 125 12.93 -5.49 -8.92
N ARG A 126 12.21 -4.84 -9.83
CA ARG A 126 10.82 -5.18 -10.19
C ARG A 126 10.63 -6.63 -10.63
N ASN A 127 11.63 -7.17 -11.33
CA ASN A 127 11.57 -8.49 -11.95
C ASN A 127 12.35 -9.56 -11.17
N ASP A 128 12.90 -9.22 -10.00
CA ASP A 128 13.54 -10.21 -9.15
C ASP A 128 12.54 -11.29 -8.72
N PHE A 129 13.08 -12.46 -8.45
CA PHE A 129 12.31 -13.60 -7.97
C PHE A 129 11.57 -13.25 -6.69
N LYS A 130 10.33 -13.72 -6.57
CA LYS A 130 9.44 -13.42 -5.45
C LYS A 130 9.19 -14.70 -4.66
N LEU A 131 9.58 -14.67 -3.39
CA LEU A 131 9.36 -15.76 -2.46
C LEU A 131 8.74 -15.23 -1.16
N PRO A 132 7.43 -14.99 -1.15
CA PRO A 132 6.73 -14.51 0.04
C PRO A 132 6.92 -15.45 1.21
N ASN A 133 7.17 -14.91 2.39
CA ASN A 133 7.35 -15.67 3.63
C ASN A 133 6.13 -15.67 4.55
N ASP A 134 5.02 -15.06 4.09
CA ASP A 134 3.73 -15.07 4.79
C ASP A 134 2.55 -15.12 3.81
N SER A 135 1.38 -15.47 4.32
CA SER A 135 0.16 -15.61 3.50
C SER A 135 -0.30 -14.29 2.87
N TYR A 136 0.01 -13.16 3.51
CA TYR A 136 -0.30 -11.84 2.97
C TYR A 136 0.51 -11.57 1.69
N GLY A 137 1.82 -11.70 1.76
CA GLY A 137 2.71 -11.52 0.59
C GLY A 137 2.35 -12.47 -0.54
N LEU A 138 2.07 -13.74 -0.20
CA LEU A 138 1.66 -14.76 -1.17
C LEU A 138 0.34 -14.37 -1.86
N SER A 139 -0.66 -13.95 -1.11
CA SER A 139 -1.95 -13.53 -1.68
C SER A 139 -1.82 -12.31 -2.61
N LYS A 140 -0.94 -11.35 -2.29
CA LYS A 140 -0.65 -10.20 -3.15
C LYS A 140 0.05 -10.62 -4.44
N LEU A 141 1.01 -11.53 -4.36
CA LEU A 141 1.72 -12.08 -5.53
C LEU A 141 0.76 -12.82 -6.46
N ILE A 142 -0.09 -13.70 -5.93
CA ILE A 142 -1.06 -14.48 -6.72
C ILE A 142 -2.06 -13.54 -7.40
N PHE A 143 -2.62 -12.56 -6.68
CA PHE A 143 -3.55 -11.60 -7.27
C PHE A 143 -2.90 -10.78 -8.40
N ASN A 144 -1.65 -10.35 -8.25
CA ASN A 144 -0.94 -9.65 -9.30
C ASN A 144 -0.75 -10.52 -10.56
N ASN A 145 -0.48 -11.81 -10.41
CA ASN A 145 -0.39 -12.72 -11.56
C ASN A 145 -1.74 -12.86 -12.27
N ILE A 146 -2.85 -12.93 -11.51
CA ILE A 146 -4.20 -12.95 -12.08
C ILE A 146 -4.47 -11.68 -12.89
N VAL A 147 -4.21 -10.49 -12.36
CA VAL A 147 -4.45 -9.23 -13.09
C VAL A 147 -3.51 -9.06 -14.29
N CYS A 148 -2.29 -9.60 -14.24
CA CYS A 148 -1.40 -9.65 -15.41
C CYS A 148 -2.00 -10.51 -16.55
N ASN A 149 -2.63 -11.64 -16.23
CA ASN A 149 -3.36 -12.44 -17.21
C ASN A 149 -4.56 -11.68 -17.75
N TYR A 150 -5.38 -11.09 -16.87
CA TYR A 150 -6.58 -10.32 -17.26
C TYR A 150 -6.24 -9.12 -18.13
N SER A 151 -5.11 -8.46 -17.90
CA SER A 151 -4.69 -7.32 -18.70
C SER A 151 -4.58 -7.65 -20.19
N LYS A 152 -4.06 -8.83 -20.51
CA LYS A 152 -3.94 -9.34 -21.88
C LYS A 152 -5.29 -9.83 -22.42
N LYS A 153 -5.99 -10.68 -21.64
CA LYS A 153 -7.27 -11.29 -22.02
C LYS A 153 -8.33 -10.23 -22.35
N TYR A 154 -8.46 -9.21 -21.51
CA TYR A 154 -9.51 -8.18 -21.63
C TYR A 154 -9.01 -6.85 -22.20
N LYS A 155 -7.74 -6.80 -22.69
CA LYS A 155 -7.11 -5.60 -23.27
C LYS A 155 -7.19 -4.37 -22.35
N CYS A 156 -7.03 -4.58 -21.04
CA CYS A 156 -7.07 -3.55 -20.01
C CYS A 156 -5.66 -3.13 -19.57
N LYS A 157 -5.52 -1.92 -19.02
CA LYS A 157 -4.25 -1.39 -18.52
C LYS A 157 -4.20 -1.47 -17.00
N PHE A 158 -3.21 -2.19 -16.47
CA PHE A 158 -2.98 -2.35 -15.04
C PHE A 158 -1.64 -1.74 -14.61
N ARG A 159 -1.67 -0.83 -13.65
CA ARG A 159 -0.49 -0.39 -12.89
C ARG A 159 -0.50 -1.08 -11.53
N ILE A 160 0.54 -1.88 -11.26
CA ILE A 160 0.74 -2.55 -9.99
C ILE A 160 1.75 -1.73 -9.19
N MET A 161 1.29 -1.06 -8.13
CA MET A 161 2.09 -0.18 -7.29
C MET A 161 2.51 -0.93 -6.02
N ARG A 162 3.74 -1.44 -5.98
CA ARG A 162 4.29 -2.16 -4.81
C ARG A 162 4.78 -1.15 -3.78
N LEU A 163 4.06 -1.03 -2.70
CA LEU A 163 4.44 -0.13 -1.60
C LEU A 163 5.51 -0.79 -0.73
N PHE A 164 6.52 -0.03 -0.41
CA PHE A 164 7.48 -0.30 0.65
C PHE A 164 6.96 0.25 1.98
N PRO A 165 7.63 0.02 3.13
CA PRO A 165 7.09 0.46 4.42
C PRO A 165 6.67 1.92 4.44
N VAL A 166 5.36 2.14 4.52
CA VAL A 166 4.75 3.48 4.56
C VAL A 166 4.51 3.87 6.01
N TYR A 167 4.83 5.12 6.35
CA TYR A 167 4.59 5.69 7.67
C TYR A 167 3.98 7.09 7.58
N GLY A 168 3.31 7.51 8.64
CA GLY A 168 2.77 8.87 8.76
C GLY A 168 1.50 8.92 9.60
N ASP A 169 0.94 10.12 9.71
CA ASP A 169 -0.24 10.35 10.52
C ASP A 169 -1.48 9.62 9.96
N GLY A 170 -2.18 8.92 10.86
CA GLY A 170 -3.34 8.12 10.50
C GLY A 170 -3.03 6.63 10.27
N GLU A 171 -1.77 6.19 10.38
CA GLU A 171 -1.49 4.75 10.36
C GLU A 171 -2.01 4.04 11.63
N ASN A 172 -2.09 2.71 11.55
CA ASN A 172 -2.55 1.89 12.69
C ASN A 172 -1.64 2.11 13.91
N GLN A 173 -2.24 2.20 15.10
CA GLN A 173 -1.55 2.49 16.36
C GLN A 173 -0.48 1.46 16.74
N ASP A 174 -0.57 0.22 16.25
CA ASP A 174 0.40 -0.85 16.50
C ASP A 174 1.65 -0.76 15.60
N ARG A 175 1.70 0.20 14.68
CA ARG A 175 2.84 0.40 13.78
C ARG A 175 3.91 1.26 14.42
N LEU A 176 5.14 1.10 13.95
CA LEU A 176 6.33 1.71 14.56
C LEU A 176 6.23 3.24 14.71
N TYR A 177 5.84 3.97 13.65
CA TYR A 177 5.70 5.43 13.70
C TYR A 177 4.66 5.87 14.74
N SER A 178 3.48 5.26 14.73
CA SER A 178 2.40 5.57 15.68
C SER A 178 2.80 5.21 17.11
N THR A 179 3.52 4.10 17.32
CA THR A 179 4.07 3.71 18.63
C THR A 179 5.08 4.73 19.12
N ILE A 180 6.03 5.18 18.27
CA ILE A 180 7.00 6.21 18.62
C ILE A 180 6.28 7.51 19.01
N LYS A 181 5.32 7.96 18.18
CA LYS A 181 4.55 9.19 18.43
C LYS A 181 3.78 9.13 19.75
N LYS A 182 3.22 7.95 20.07
CA LYS A 182 2.53 7.72 21.34
C LYS A 182 3.48 7.77 22.52
N CYS A 183 4.63 7.06 22.46
CA CYS A 183 5.64 7.10 23.51
C CYS A 183 6.17 8.52 23.74
N ALA A 184 6.36 9.30 22.67
CA ALA A 184 6.76 10.70 22.75
C ALA A 184 5.74 11.53 23.54
N LYS A 185 4.46 11.43 23.17
CA LYS A 185 3.38 12.19 23.81
C LYS A 185 3.20 11.85 25.29
N GLU A 186 3.44 10.58 25.64
CA GLU A 186 3.24 10.05 26.98
C GLU A 186 4.54 10.02 27.83
N ASN A 187 5.64 10.55 27.29
CA ASN A 187 6.97 10.52 27.92
C ASN A 187 7.43 9.12 28.38
N ARG A 188 7.09 8.09 27.58
CA ARG A 188 7.39 6.69 27.89
C ARG A 188 8.58 6.16 27.09
N ASN A 189 9.21 5.11 27.61
CA ASN A 189 10.26 4.40 26.91
C ASN A 189 9.71 3.66 25.69
N LEU A 190 10.52 3.59 24.62
CA LEU A 190 10.26 2.82 23.41
C LEU A 190 11.05 1.50 23.45
N PHE A 191 10.37 0.38 23.27
CA PHE A 191 11.00 -0.93 23.19
C PHE A 191 11.07 -1.43 21.75
N LEU A 192 12.27 -1.69 21.24
CA LEU A 192 12.49 -2.20 19.87
C LEU A 192 12.84 -3.68 19.88
N LYS A 193 12.17 -4.47 19.04
CA LYS A 193 12.41 -5.91 18.91
C LYS A 193 13.59 -6.25 17.99
N ASN A 194 13.69 -5.58 16.83
CA ASN A 194 14.70 -5.85 15.78
C ASN A 194 15.38 -4.55 15.37
N PRO A 195 16.23 -3.95 16.21
CA PRO A 195 16.78 -2.61 15.99
C PRO A 195 17.66 -2.49 14.74
N SER A 196 18.33 -3.57 14.36
CA SER A 196 19.25 -3.62 13.21
C SER A 196 18.59 -3.95 11.86
N GLU A 197 17.28 -4.26 11.84
CA GLU A 197 16.57 -4.54 10.60
C GLU A 197 16.48 -3.27 9.74
N ILE A 198 16.97 -3.34 8.50
CA ILE A 198 16.96 -2.22 7.56
C ILE A 198 15.69 -2.28 6.72
N ARG A 199 15.00 -1.16 6.60
CA ARG A 199 13.81 -0.97 5.76
C ARG A 199 13.92 0.31 4.95
N ASP A 200 13.20 0.35 3.84
CA ASP A 200 13.05 1.53 2.99
C ASP A 200 11.77 2.25 3.42
N PHE A 201 11.92 3.23 4.31
CA PHE A 201 10.79 3.95 4.87
C PHE A 201 10.33 5.07 3.93
N SER A 202 9.03 5.11 3.64
CA SER A 202 8.42 6.14 2.78
C SER A 202 7.33 6.91 3.54
N HIS A 203 7.43 8.23 3.55
CA HIS A 203 6.38 9.05 4.15
C HIS A 203 5.10 8.98 3.34
N ILE A 204 3.95 9.05 4.02
CA ILE A 204 2.63 8.97 3.38
C ILE A 204 2.43 10.01 2.27
N ASP A 205 2.93 11.22 2.44
CA ASP A 205 2.76 12.29 1.46
C ASP A 205 3.50 11.97 0.15
N PHE A 206 4.71 11.40 0.23
CA PHE A 206 5.44 10.93 -0.94
C PHE A 206 4.66 9.82 -1.66
N VAL A 207 4.17 8.83 -0.90
CA VAL A 207 3.40 7.71 -1.47
C VAL A 207 2.15 8.20 -2.17
N VAL A 208 1.39 9.07 -1.53
CA VAL A 208 0.15 9.64 -2.09
C VAL A 208 0.40 10.43 -3.36
N LYS A 209 1.45 11.27 -3.39
CA LYS A 209 1.84 12.03 -4.57
C LYS A 209 2.19 11.13 -5.75
N ASN A 210 2.94 10.05 -5.50
CA ASN A 210 3.27 9.05 -6.53
C ASN A 210 2.04 8.28 -7.03
N LEU A 211 1.13 7.90 -6.14
CA LEU A 211 -0.12 7.24 -6.52
C LEU A 211 -1.03 8.16 -7.33
N PHE A 212 -1.08 9.44 -6.99
CA PHE A 212 -1.83 10.44 -7.75
C PHE A 212 -1.22 10.65 -9.15
N ASP A 213 0.10 10.77 -9.25
CA ASP A 213 0.80 10.86 -10.52
C ASP A 213 0.56 9.63 -11.41
N ALA A 214 0.41 8.46 -10.79
CA ALA A 214 0.07 7.22 -11.49
C ALA A 214 -1.33 7.21 -12.14
N LEU A 215 -2.21 8.16 -11.85
CA LEU A 215 -3.50 8.33 -12.55
C LEU A 215 -3.30 8.71 -14.02
N ASN A 216 -2.21 9.37 -14.36
CA ASN A 216 -1.91 9.74 -15.73
C ASN A 216 -1.35 8.54 -16.52
N PHE A 217 -2.23 7.76 -17.15
CA PHE A 217 -1.86 6.59 -17.95
C PHE A 217 -1.08 6.91 -19.24
N ASN A 218 -0.93 8.15 -19.62
CA ASN A 218 -0.06 8.58 -20.73
C ASN A 218 1.40 8.71 -20.28
N LYS A 219 1.66 8.94 -18.99
CA LYS A 219 2.99 8.91 -18.42
C LYS A 219 3.47 7.46 -18.29
N LYS A 220 4.69 7.15 -18.72
CA LYS A 220 5.24 5.78 -18.74
C LYS A 220 4.30 4.81 -19.46
N LYS A 221 4.21 4.97 -20.79
CA LYS A 221 3.36 4.16 -21.66
C LYS A 221 3.72 2.66 -21.59
N PHE A 222 2.70 1.81 -21.55
CA PHE A 222 2.82 0.36 -21.61
C PHE A 222 1.57 -0.23 -22.26
N LYS A 223 1.69 -1.47 -22.78
CA LYS A 223 0.58 -2.08 -23.54
C LYS A 223 -0.53 -2.60 -22.64
N TYR A 224 -0.19 -3.43 -21.64
CA TYR A 224 -1.17 -4.15 -20.81
C TYR A 224 -0.98 -3.91 -19.32
N HIS A 225 0.15 -4.35 -18.75
CA HIS A 225 0.44 -4.19 -17.32
C HIS A 225 1.89 -3.82 -17.07
N GLN A 226 2.12 -3.12 -15.98
CA GLN A 226 3.46 -2.87 -15.48
C GLN A 226 3.45 -2.67 -13.97
N SER A 227 4.48 -3.24 -13.33
CA SER A 227 4.70 -3.06 -11.89
C SER A 227 5.73 -1.96 -11.64
N TYR A 228 5.53 -1.24 -10.54
CA TYR A 228 6.44 -0.19 -10.05
C TYR A 228 6.61 -0.32 -8.55
N HIS A 229 7.78 0.03 -8.04
CA HIS A 229 8.00 0.24 -6.62
C HIS A 229 7.60 1.67 -6.24
N VAL A 230 7.03 1.84 -5.07
CA VAL A 230 6.76 3.16 -4.49
C VAL A 230 7.55 3.25 -3.20
N SER A 231 8.69 3.92 -3.28
CA SER A 231 9.67 4.03 -2.20
C SER A 231 10.47 5.32 -2.35
N GLU A 232 10.73 6.00 -1.23
CA GLU A 232 11.64 7.16 -1.17
C GLU A 232 13.11 6.76 -1.25
N SER A 233 13.41 5.46 -1.23
CA SER A 233 14.78 4.95 -1.10
C SER A 233 15.50 5.41 0.18
N ASN A 234 14.74 5.69 1.21
CA ASN A 234 15.23 6.11 2.52
C ASN A 234 15.48 4.86 3.39
N ARG A 235 16.69 4.30 3.23
CA ARG A 235 17.11 3.05 3.86
C ARG A 235 17.67 3.33 5.24
N LEU A 236 16.93 2.96 6.26
CA LEU A 236 17.32 3.12 7.65
C LEU A 236 17.09 1.81 8.40
N SER A 237 17.93 1.54 9.39
CA SER A 237 17.59 0.55 10.40
C SER A 237 16.39 1.04 11.21
N ILE A 238 15.66 0.11 11.81
CA ILE A 238 14.57 0.44 12.74
C ILE A 238 15.07 1.37 13.85
N LEU A 239 16.29 1.16 14.32
CA LEU A 239 16.90 2.01 15.36
C LEU A 239 17.15 3.44 14.86
N GLU A 240 17.78 3.60 13.68
CA GLU A 240 18.05 4.92 13.10
C GLU A 240 16.76 5.68 12.82
N PHE A 241 15.76 5.00 12.19
CA PHE A 241 14.44 5.58 11.97
C PHE A 241 13.78 6.04 13.28
N SER A 242 13.85 5.20 14.33
CA SER A 242 13.30 5.53 15.64
C SER A 242 14.01 6.69 16.28
N ARG A 243 15.35 6.77 16.23
CA ARG A 243 16.14 7.89 16.78
C ARG A 243 15.80 9.20 16.06
N ASN A 244 15.67 9.19 14.75
CA ASN A 244 15.31 10.37 13.96
C ASN A 244 13.94 10.93 14.37
N LEU A 245 12.94 10.06 14.52
CA LEU A 245 11.61 10.46 14.97
C LEU A 245 11.61 10.87 16.46
N TRP A 246 12.39 10.18 17.31
CA TRP A 246 12.54 10.49 18.73
C TRP A 246 13.04 11.92 18.92
N LYS A 247 14.08 12.29 18.17
CA LYS A 247 14.60 13.66 18.13
C LYS A 247 13.56 14.65 17.59
N LYS A 248 12.89 14.29 16.47
CA LYS A 248 11.84 15.14 15.85
C LYS A 248 10.69 15.46 16.81
N PHE A 249 10.30 14.49 17.65
CA PHE A 249 9.18 14.64 18.59
C PHE A 249 9.62 15.14 19.99
N ASN A 250 10.90 15.47 20.18
CA ASN A 250 11.46 15.92 21.46
C ASN A 250 11.14 14.98 22.63
N CYS A 251 11.31 13.67 22.42
CA CYS A 251 10.98 12.67 23.41
C CYS A 251 11.99 12.65 24.57
N SER A 252 11.51 12.62 25.81
CA SER A 252 12.33 12.53 27.02
C SER A 252 12.62 11.10 27.49
N GLY A 253 11.82 10.12 27.07
CA GLY A 253 12.03 8.70 27.41
C GLY A 253 13.27 8.10 26.73
N LYS A 254 13.55 6.83 27.04
CA LYS A 254 14.68 6.07 26.46
C LYS A 254 14.24 5.12 25.38
N ILE A 255 15.10 4.90 24.36
CA ILE A 255 14.93 3.81 23.40
C ILE A 255 15.67 2.57 23.95
N ILE A 256 14.93 1.52 24.27
CA ILE A 256 15.42 0.28 24.89
C ILE A 256 15.38 -0.85 23.87
N TYR A 257 16.47 -1.56 23.70
CA TYR A 257 16.56 -2.72 22.80
C TYR A 257 17.63 -3.69 23.26
N LYS A 258 17.46 -4.98 22.88
CA LYS A 258 18.51 -5.98 23.04
C LYS A 258 19.27 -6.10 21.71
N ASN A 259 20.59 -6.01 21.76
CA ASN A 259 21.43 -6.25 20.58
C ASN A 259 21.27 -7.70 20.13
N LYS A 260 20.59 -7.92 19.02
CA LYS A 260 20.62 -9.16 18.28
C LYS A 260 21.48 -8.94 17.04
N ASN A 261 22.60 -9.65 16.94
CA ASN A 261 23.59 -9.52 15.86
C ASN A 261 23.10 -9.95 14.46
N LYS A 262 21.82 -10.12 14.24
CA LYS A 262 21.27 -10.53 12.96
C LYS A 262 20.84 -9.31 12.15
N LYS A 263 21.69 -8.89 11.20
CA LYS A 263 21.30 -7.94 10.15
C LYS A 263 20.28 -8.63 9.22
N LEU A 264 19.02 -8.36 9.42
CA LEU A 264 17.96 -8.72 8.47
C LEU A 264 17.71 -7.51 7.58
N THR A 265 17.89 -7.65 6.29
CA THR A 265 17.53 -6.62 5.31
C THR A 265 16.20 -7.00 4.68
N ASN A 266 15.17 -6.24 5.01
CA ASN A 266 13.84 -6.47 4.47
C ASN A 266 13.32 -5.21 3.79
N HIS A 267 12.57 -5.40 2.70
CA HIS A 267 11.82 -4.30 2.12
C HIS A 267 12.67 -3.12 1.63
N ILE A 268 13.79 -3.41 0.92
CA ILE A 268 14.63 -2.40 0.29
C ILE A 268 14.37 -2.39 -1.23
N SER A 269 14.01 -1.22 -1.76
CA SER A 269 13.77 -1.01 -3.18
C SER A 269 15.06 -0.73 -3.95
N ASN A 270 15.17 -1.24 -5.17
CA ASN A 270 16.15 -0.75 -6.13
C ASN A 270 15.63 0.56 -6.75
N LYS A 271 16.45 1.62 -6.76
CA LYS A 271 16.06 2.96 -7.24
C LYS A 271 15.52 2.95 -8.67
N ASN A 272 16.13 2.17 -9.59
CA ASN A 272 15.70 2.06 -10.98
C ASN A 272 14.33 1.36 -11.16
N SER A 273 13.79 0.77 -10.09
CA SER A 273 12.47 0.13 -10.08
C SER A 273 11.37 1.04 -9.56
N ASN A 274 11.72 2.21 -9.02
CA ASN A 274 10.76 3.12 -8.43
C ASN A 274 9.92 3.83 -9.50
N TRP A 275 8.71 4.16 -9.13
CA TRP A 275 7.94 5.19 -9.79
C TRP A 275 8.59 6.53 -9.44
N SER A 276 9.21 7.18 -10.41
CA SER A 276 9.75 8.53 -10.25
C SER A 276 8.76 9.54 -10.80
N LEU A 277 8.58 10.61 -10.06
CA LEU A 277 7.81 11.77 -10.50
C LEU A 277 8.46 12.47 -11.68
#